data_d2c43400ad2b9eb2ac339a121b306401
#
_entry.id   d2c43400ad2b9eb2ac339a121b306401
#
_cell.length_a   1.000
_cell.length_b   1.000
_cell.length_c   1.000
_cell.angle_alpha   90.00
_cell.angle_beta   90.00
_cell.angle_gamma   90.00
#
_symmetry.space_group_name_H-M   'P 1'
#
loop_
_entity.id
_entity.type
_entity.pdbx_description
1 polymer ?
#
loop_
_entity_poly.entity_id
_entity_poly.type
_entity_poly.pdbx_seq_one_letter_code
_entity_poly.pdbx_strand_id
1 'polypeptide(L)'
;MELTKKVALYPNQTMKKVLDDLCDYRRYCWNQGLELWNDLYDQRVEMVPVDLRKKSQLAIRDKSIVFSEEEQELLRLFPSPSNRVVRNLLVADKADWQYSLSSRVLQLAIKDLANAWSAFFESKKPKKKGSKKKKRKIGKPSFRSKKNPKQGFKTDSARIKNGKLVLEKPKEYKDVWYGISFKGYNLPDGKIKHCAITKIGNSYYASIVIDCPEQPLSKTGRKTAIDANVNHFDYTDGSFAVFPKQLERLYAQIKHYQRLLARKRHENGKNATRSKQYFKVRVKLQKCYQRVAAIQNDLLHKFTTMIYQTYDTVVIEDLDVQAMQMQKKAKNLHRSLFSRFRLFMEYKAIKFDKTLILADQFYPSTHRCSHCGHIKTDDDKIGLDGNKKHGTKHNEYICYSCGFVADRDQNAVLNLLALA
;
A
#
# COMPACT_ATOMS: atom_id res chain seq x y z
N MET A 1 -11.52 -1.97 -15.83
CA MET A 1 -10.61 -1.47 -14.76
C MET A 1 -10.36 -2.52 -13.68
N GLU A 2 -9.19 -2.49 -13.00
CA GLU A 2 -8.92 -3.45 -11.90
C GLU A 2 -9.40 -2.91 -10.56
N LEU A 3 -10.28 -3.66 -9.88
CA LEU A 3 -10.73 -3.38 -8.52
C LEU A 3 -10.26 -4.47 -7.56
N THR A 4 -9.77 -4.05 -6.39
CA THR A 4 -9.42 -4.98 -5.31
C THR A 4 -10.48 -4.96 -4.23
N LYS A 5 -11.10 -6.11 -3.96
CA LYS A 5 -12.03 -6.31 -2.84
C LYS A 5 -11.40 -7.20 -1.77
N LYS A 6 -11.41 -6.72 -0.53
CA LYS A 6 -10.92 -7.48 0.62
C LYS A 6 -12.11 -8.02 1.40
N VAL A 7 -12.18 -9.35 1.54
CA VAL A 7 -13.25 -10.06 2.25
C VAL A 7 -12.68 -10.92 3.37
N ALA A 8 -13.45 -11.11 4.45
CA ALA A 8 -13.13 -12.08 5.50
C ALA A 8 -13.54 -13.49 5.04
N LEU A 9 -12.69 -14.47 5.29
CA LEU A 9 -12.90 -15.87 4.93
C LEU A 9 -13.25 -16.69 6.15
N TYR A 10 -14.16 -17.65 5.96
CA TYR A 10 -14.64 -18.60 6.98
C TYR A 10 -14.36 -20.03 6.54
N PRO A 11 -13.08 -20.47 6.52
CA PRO A 11 -12.72 -21.81 6.15
C PRO A 11 -13.13 -22.82 7.25
N ASN A 12 -13.55 -24.02 6.84
CA ASN A 12 -13.70 -25.16 7.76
C ASN A 12 -12.32 -25.66 8.23
N GLN A 13 -12.27 -26.71 9.08
CA GLN A 13 -11.02 -27.21 9.66
C GLN A 13 -10.05 -27.73 8.58
N THR A 14 -10.56 -28.49 7.60
CA THR A 14 -9.76 -29.03 6.49
C THR A 14 -9.16 -27.88 5.66
N MET A 15 -9.97 -26.89 5.33
CA MET A 15 -9.50 -25.72 4.57
C MET A 15 -8.52 -24.85 5.33
N LYS A 16 -8.65 -24.75 6.67
CA LYS A 16 -7.63 -24.05 7.48
C LYS A 16 -6.27 -24.71 7.33
N LYS A 17 -6.21 -26.05 7.39
CA LYS A 17 -4.96 -26.80 7.20
C LYS A 17 -4.37 -26.51 5.81
N VAL A 18 -5.17 -26.63 4.75
CA VAL A 18 -4.74 -26.34 3.38
C VAL A 18 -4.20 -24.90 3.24
N LEU A 19 -4.92 -23.89 3.79
CA LEU A 19 -4.48 -22.50 3.73
C LEU A 19 -3.17 -22.29 4.53
N ASP A 20 -2.99 -23.00 5.64
CA ASP A 20 -1.78 -22.93 6.44
C ASP A 20 -0.59 -23.56 5.71
N ASP A 21 -0.78 -24.73 5.10
CA ASP A 21 0.25 -25.42 4.31
C ASP A 21 0.68 -24.55 3.10
N LEU A 22 -0.24 -23.89 2.41
CA LEU A 22 0.07 -22.95 1.32
C LEU A 22 0.80 -21.69 1.82
N CYS A 23 0.47 -21.18 3.01
CA CYS A 23 1.21 -20.08 3.63
C CYS A 23 2.64 -20.48 3.99
N ASP A 24 2.80 -21.70 4.55
CA ASP A 24 4.10 -22.25 4.92
C ASP A 24 4.93 -22.55 3.66
N TYR A 25 4.32 -23.11 2.62
CA TYR A 25 4.98 -23.34 1.33
C TYR A 25 5.45 -22.04 0.66
N ARG A 26 4.61 -21.01 0.63
CA ARG A 26 5.06 -19.70 0.11
C ARG A 26 6.24 -19.14 0.88
N ARG A 27 6.27 -19.29 2.22
CA ARG A 27 7.39 -18.85 3.05
C ARG A 27 8.65 -19.65 2.73
N TYR A 28 8.53 -20.96 2.57
CA TYR A 28 9.61 -21.85 2.17
C TYR A 28 10.19 -21.41 0.81
N CYS A 29 9.36 -21.30 -0.23
CA CYS A 29 9.81 -20.86 -1.56
C CYS A 29 10.48 -19.49 -1.55
N TRP A 30 9.96 -18.54 -0.76
CA TRP A 30 10.60 -17.22 -0.61
C TRP A 30 11.99 -17.35 0.03
N ASN A 31 12.15 -18.16 1.06
CA ASN A 31 13.41 -18.28 1.78
C ASN A 31 14.45 -19.00 0.94
N GLN A 32 14.10 -20.13 0.32
CA GLN A 32 14.97 -20.84 -0.61
C GLN A 32 15.35 -19.99 -1.82
N GLY A 33 14.35 -19.28 -2.39
CA GLY A 33 14.62 -18.35 -3.50
C GLY A 33 15.51 -17.17 -3.12
N LEU A 34 15.43 -16.69 -1.88
CA LEU A 34 16.30 -15.62 -1.39
C LEU A 34 17.73 -16.10 -1.19
N GLU A 35 17.92 -17.32 -0.67
CA GLU A 35 19.20 -17.98 -0.53
C GLU A 35 19.88 -18.12 -1.89
N LEU A 36 19.23 -18.80 -2.84
CA LEU A 36 19.72 -18.94 -4.22
C LEU A 36 19.99 -17.59 -4.90
N TRP A 37 19.15 -16.58 -4.64
CA TRP A 37 19.36 -15.24 -5.21
C TRP A 37 20.65 -14.61 -4.69
N ASN A 38 20.90 -14.75 -3.39
CA ASN A 38 22.13 -14.22 -2.79
C ASN A 38 23.36 -14.95 -3.33
N ASP A 39 23.31 -16.30 -3.37
CA ASP A 39 24.42 -17.12 -3.85
C ASP A 39 24.78 -16.80 -5.31
N LEU A 40 23.78 -16.72 -6.20
CA LEU A 40 23.97 -16.33 -7.60
C LEU A 40 24.52 -14.90 -7.73
N TYR A 41 24.07 -14.00 -6.87
CA TYR A 41 24.55 -12.62 -6.87
C TYR A 41 26.02 -12.55 -6.43
N ASP A 42 26.36 -13.22 -5.34
CA ASP A 42 27.70 -13.21 -4.77
C ASP A 42 28.71 -13.90 -5.70
N GLN A 43 28.38 -15.10 -6.24
CA GLN A 43 29.18 -15.78 -7.25
C GLN A 43 29.40 -14.91 -8.51
N ARG A 44 28.34 -14.25 -8.99
CA ARG A 44 28.49 -13.37 -10.15
C ARG A 44 29.37 -12.15 -9.85
N VAL A 45 29.32 -11.62 -8.63
CA VAL A 45 30.15 -10.48 -8.23
C VAL A 45 31.62 -10.90 -8.14
N GLU A 46 31.90 -12.11 -7.67
CA GLU A 46 33.24 -12.67 -7.51
C GLU A 46 33.86 -13.09 -8.85
N MET A 47 33.12 -13.83 -9.66
CA MET A 47 33.64 -14.52 -10.85
C MET A 47 33.56 -13.70 -12.14
N VAL A 48 32.62 -12.75 -12.25
CA VAL A 48 32.45 -11.96 -13.50
C VAL A 48 33.04 -10.56 -13.33
N PRO A 49 33.99 -10.14 -14.20
CA PRO A 49 34.59 -8.80 -14.18
C PRO A 49 33.58 -7.67 -14.18
N VAL A 50 33.90 -6.57 -13.51
CA VAL A 50 33.00 -5.41 -13.35
C VAL A 50 32.54 -4.85 -14.69
N ASP A 51 33.45 -4.76 -15.65
CA ASP A 51 33.14 -4.19 -16.98
C ASP A 51 32.22 -5.11 -17.79
N LEU A 52 32.42 -6.43 -17.72
CA LEU A 52 31.54 -7.40 -18.35
C LEU A 52 30.14 -7.38 -17.69
N ARG A 53 30.06 -7.20 -16.36
CA ARG A 53 28.78 -7.02 -15.68
C ARG A 53 28.04 -5.77 -16.15
N LYS A 54 28.76 -4.64 -16.32
CA LYS A 54 28.20 -3.40 -16.88
C LYS A 54 27.75 -3.59 -18.34
N LYS A 55 28.64 -4.19 -19.18
CA LYS A 55 28.33 -4.53 -20.57
C LYS A 55 27.06 -5.37 -20.67
N SER A 56 26.91 -6.40 -19.83
CA SER A 56 25.72 -7.26 -19.79
C SER A 56 24.44 -6.53 -19.37
N GLN A 57 24.52 -5.51 -18.49
CA GLN A 57 23.39 -4.68 -18.12
C GLN A 57 22.97 -3.71 -19.24
N LEU A 58 23.93 -3.17 -19.98
CA LEU A 58 23.66 -2.32 -21.15
C LEU A 58 23.02 -3.11 -22.28
N ALA A 59 23.44 -4.35 -22.51
CA ALA A 59 22.90 -5.24 -23.53
C ALA A 59 21.41 -5.59 -23.34
N ILE A 60 20.85 -5.45 -22.12
CA ILE A 60 19.41 -5.57 -21.90
C ILE A 60 18.62 -4.47 -22.64
N ARG A 61 19.22 -3.28 -22.80
CA ARG A 61 18.61 -2.11 -23.45
C ARG A 61 19.05 -1.95 -24.88
N ASP A 62 20.30 -2.30 -25.16
CA ASP A 62 20.93 -2.19 -26.46
C ASP A 62 21.33 -3.58 -26.97
N LYS A 63 20.53 -4.12 -27.88
CA LYS A 63 20.73 -5.45 -28.48
C LYS A 63 21.88 -5.51 -29.49
N SER A 64 22.50 -4.37 -29.85
CA SER A 64 23.65 -4.31 -30.72
C SER A 64 24.96 -4.72 -30.07
N ILE A 65 24.98 -4.81 -28.71
CA ILE A 65 26.14 -5.19 -27.92
C ILE A 65 26.45 -6.68 -28.16
N VAL A 66 27.59 -6.96 -28.76
CA VAL A 66 28.07 -8.31 -29.01
C VAL A 66 29.05 -8.74 -27.92
N PHE A 67 28.98 -10.02 -27.52
CA PHE A 67 29.89 -10.65 -26.56
C PHE A 67 30.79 -11.64 -27.28
N SER A 68 32.05 -11.77 -26.83
CA SER A 68 32.94 -12.86 -27.26
C SER A 68 32.41 -14.21 -26.73
N GLU A 69 32.90 -15.30 -27.31
CA GLU A 69 32.52 -16.66 -26.88
C GLU A 69 32.86 -16.88 -25.37
N GLU A 70 34.05 -16.43 -24.96
CA GLU A 70 34.49 -16.50 -23.55
C GLU A 70 33.57 -15.68 -22.63
N GLU A 71 33.21 -14.45 -23.03
CA GLU A 71 32.26 -13.62 -22.29
C GLU A 71 30.88 -14.25 -22.18
N GLN A 72 30.39 -14.88 -23.25
CA GLN A 72 29.12 -15.57 -23.26
C GLN A 72 29.14 -16.79 -22.32
N GLU A 73 30.19 -17.60 -22.34
CA GLU A 73 30.34 -18.76 -21.49
C GLU A 73 30.41 -18.35 -20.02
N LEU A 74 31.19 -17.31 -19.70
CA LEU A 74 31.29 -16.80 -18.32
C LEU A 74 29.92 -16.27 -17.80
N LEU A 75 29.17 -15.57 -18.67
CA LEU A 75 27.84 -15.09 -18.32
C LEU A 75 26.80 -16.23 -18.19
N ARG A 76 27.01 -17.34 -18.90
CA ARG A 76 26.18 -18.56 -18.81
C ARG A 76 26.45 -19.33 -17.52
N LEU A 77 27.72 -19.49 -17.14
CA LEU A 77 28.13 -20.16 -15.91
C LEU A 77 27.69 -19.37 -14.65
N PHE A 78 27.79 -18.05 -14.70
CA PHE A 78 27.46 -17.16 -13.60
C PHE A 78 26.31 -16.20 -14.00
N PRO A 79 25.07 -16.71 -14.12
CA PRO A 79 23.94 -15.93 -14.61
C PRO A 79 23.53 -14.85 -13.60
N SER A 80 23.01 -13.73 -14.09
CA SER A 80 22.41 -12.72 -13.23
C SER A 80 21.15 -13.29 -12.57
N PRO A 81 20.99 -13.16 -11.24
CA PRO A 81 19.78 -13.63 -10.58
C PRO A 81 18.55 -12.91 -11.13
N SER A 82 17.54 -13.68 -11.47
CA SER A 82 16.29 -13.20 -12.03
C SER A 82 15.14 -14.12 -11.63
N ASN A 83 13.90 -13.64 -11.80
CA ASN A 83 12.72 -14.48 -11.56
C ASN A 83 12.79 -15.81 -12.33
N ARG A 84 13.24 -15.80 -13.58
CA ARG A 84 13.33 -16.98 -14.45
C ARG A 84 14.40 -17.95 -13.93
N VAL A 85 15.61 -17.47 -13.68
CA VAL A 85 16.76 -18.31 -13.24
C VAL A 85 16.45 -18.97 -11.90
N VAL A 86 16.11 -18.17 -10.88
CA VAL A 86 15.86 -18.69 -9.54
C VAL A 86 14.66 -19.65 -9.51
N ARG A 87 13.60 -19.34 -10.27
CA ARG A 87 12.45 -20.23 -10.38
C ARG A 87 12.82 -21.58 -11.01
N ASN A 88 13.59 -21.56 -12.10
CA ASN A 88 13.97 -22.79 -12.80
C ASN A 88 14.86 -23.67 -11.93
N LEU A 89 15.82 -23.10 -11.20
CA LEU A 89 16.66 -23.85 -10.24
C LEU A 89 15.81 -24.48 -9.13
N LEU A 90 14.89 -23.72 -8.52
CA LEU A 90 13.97 -24.25 -7.50
C LEU A 90 13.03 -25.34 -8.03
N VAL A 91 12.68 -25.31 -9.31
CA VAL A 91 11.84 -26.35 -9.92
C VAL A 91 12.67 -27.59 -10.22
N ALA A 92 13.92 -27.45 -10.64
CA ALA A 92 14.84 -28.58 -10.88
C ALA A 92 15.17 -29.34 -9.59
N ASP A 93 15.32 -28.60 -8.46
CA ASP A 93 15.64 -29.18 -7.14
C ASP A 93 14.40 -29.41 -6.26
N LYS A 94 13.26 -29.72 -6.88
CA LYS A 94 11.99 -29.88 -6.18
C LYS A 94 11.91 -31.24 -5.47
N ALA A 95 11.75 -31.22 -4.14
CA ALA A 95 11.49 -32.42 -3.36
C ALA A 95 10.03 -32.92 -3.58
N ASP A 96 9.82 -34.25 -3.39
CA ASP A 96 8.54 -34.94 -3.68
C ASP A 96 7.34 -34.31 -2.99
N TRP A 97 7.46 -33.90 -1.74
CA TRP A 97 6.38 -33.26 -0.98
C TRP A 97 5.89 -31.96 -1.61
N GLN A 98 6.74 -31.28 -2.37
CA GLN A 98 6.37 -30.01 -3.02
C GLN A 98 5.45 -30.22 -4.23
N TYR A 99 5.44 -31.43 -4.82
CA TYR A 99 4.56 -31.76 -5.95
C TYR A 99 3.09 -31.89 -5.54
N SER A 100 2.81 -32.10 -4.25
CA SER A 100 1.44 -32.10 -3.72
C SER A 100 0.86 -30.69 -3.64
N LEU A 101 1.70 -29.64 -3.62
CA LEU A 101 1.30 -28.24 -3.45
C LEU A 101 1.25 -27.48 -4.78
N SER A 102 0.54 -26.35 -4.79
CA SER A 102 0.36 -25.54 -5.99
C SER A 102 1.66 -24.93 -6.49
N SER A 103 2.04 -25.25 -7.74
CA SER A 103 3.19 -24.63 -8.42
C SER A 103 3.02 -23.11 -8.61
N ARG A 104 1.77 -22.60 -8.67
CA ARG A 104 1.49 -21.19 -8.78
C ARG A 104 1.96 -20.40 -7.55
N VAL A 105 1.86 -21.01 -6.36
CA VAL A 105 2.34 -20.39 -5.11
C VAL A 105 3.85 -20.18 -5.17
N LEU A 106 4.62 -21.16 -5.67
CA LEU A 106 6.07 -21.05 -5.90
C LEU A 106 6.36 -19.93 -6.89
N GLN A 107 5.74 -19.97 -8.08
CA GLN A 107 5.98 -18.99 -9.14
C GLN A 107 5.74 -17.55 -8.67
N LEU A 108 4.62 -17.33 -7.97
CA LEU A 108 4.26 -16.01 -7.45
C LEU A 108 5.14 -15.59 -6.26
N ALA A 109 5.64 -16.53 -5.45
CA ALA A 109 6.59 -16.23 -4.38
C ALA A 109 7.92 -15.70 -4.95
N ILE A 110 8.45 -16.32 -6.01
CA ILE A 110 9.70 -15.89 -6.66
C ILE A 110 9.50 -14.59 -7.44
N LYS A 111 8.34 -14.40 -8.09
CA LYS A 111 7.99 -13.11 -8.71
C LYS A 111 7.95 -11.97 -7.69
N ASP A 112 7.36 -12.21 -6.52
CA ASP A 112 7.34 -11.23 -5.42
C ASP A 112 8.76 -10.93 -4.90
N LEU A 113 9.64 -11.95 -4.83
CA LEU A 113 11.04 -11.79 -4.44
C LEU A 113 11.81 -10.93 -5.47
N ALA A 114 11.66 -11.23 -6.75
CA ALA A 114 12.29 -10.45 -7.83
C ALA A 114 11.83 -8.99 -7.81
N ASN A 115 10.53 -8.74 -7.58
CA ASN A 115 9.99 -7.38 -7.42
C ASN A 115 10.59 -6.67 -6.19
N ALA A 116 10.81 -7.39 -5.09
CA ALA A 116 11.43 -6.82 -3.89
C ALA A 116 12.90 -6.42 -4.12
N TRP A 117 13.65 -7.24 -4.85
CA TRP A 117 15.02 -6.90 -5.29
C TRP A 117 15.04 -5.71 -6.25
N SER A 118 14.15 -5.68 -7.24
CA SER A 118 14.02 -4.55 -8.17
C SER A 118 13.73 -3.25 -7.41
N ALA A 119 12.81 -3.26 -6.45
CA ALA A 119 12.50 -2.11 -5.61
C ALA A 119 13.69 -1.67 -4.76
N PHE A 120 14.49 -2.61 -4.23
CA PHE A 120 15.72 -2.31 -3.51
C PHE A 120 16.72 -1.59 -4.43
N PHE A 121 17.05 -2.14 -5.61
CA PHE A 121 18.00 -1.53 -6.54
C PHE A 121 17.50 -0.17 -7.06
N GLU A 122 16.21 -0.04 -7.38
CA GLU A 122 15.63 1.27 -7.77
C GLU A 122 15.76 2.31 -6.64
N SER A 123 15.64 1.90 -5.38
CA SER A 123 15.81 2.81 -4.24
C SER A 123 17.24 3.33 -4.06
N LYS A 124 18.25 2.61 -4.63
CA LYS A 124 19.66 2.97 -4.57
C LYS A 124 20.14 3.86 -5.71
N LYS A 125 19.37 3.92 -6.81
CA LYS A 125 19.73 4.78 -7.94
C LYS A 125 19.74 6.25 -7.53
N PRO A 126 20.65 7.07 -8.06
CA PRO A 126 20.68 8.50 -7.81
C PRO A 126 19.34 9.14 -8.20
N LYS A 127 19.01 10.24 -7.58
CA LYS A 127 17.82 11.02 -7.93
C LYS A 127 18.01 11.64 -9.32
N LYS A 128 16.94 11.68 -10.08
CA LYS A 128 16.90 12.51 -11.29
C LYS A 128 17.09 13.99 -10.89
N LYS A 129 17.95 14.72 -11.64
CA LYS A 129 18.12 16.17 -11.45
C LYS A 129 16.72 16.84 -11.47
N GLY A 130 16.44 17.71 -10.51
CA GLY A 130 15.16 18.41 -10.39
C GLY A 130 14.09 17.74 -9.51
N SER A 131 14.26 16.47 -9.10
CA SER A 131 13.28 15.82 -8.22
C SER A 131 13.40 16.28 -6.77
N LYS A 132 12.41 17.02 -6.26
CA LYS A 132 12.33 17.48 -4.85
C LYS A 132 11.93 16.35 -3.89
N LYS A 133 11.28 15.26 -4.36
CA LYS A 133 10.77 14.15 -3.52
C LYS A 133 11.94 13.30 -2.97
N LYS A 134 11.99 13.11 -1.64
CA LYS A 134 12.97 12.20 -0.99
C LYS A 134 12.65 10.76 -1.34
N LYS A 135 13.59 10.03 -1.98
CA LYS A 135 13.42 8.58 -2.21
C LYS A 135 13.41 7.84 -0.87
N ARG A 136 12.40 6.99 -0.66
CA ARG A 136 12.39 6.07 0.48
C ARG A 136 13.50 5.04 0.32
N LYS A 137 14.39 4.91 1.31
CA LYS A 137 15.39 3.84 1.36
C LYS A 137 14.69 2.51 1.63
N ILE A 138 14.78 1.58 0.70
CA ILE A 138 14.26 0.21 0.84
C ILE A 138 15.45 -0.68 1.23
N GLY A 139 15.27 -1.54 2.25
CA GLY A 139 16.27 -2.53 2.65
C GLY A 139 16.34 -3.71 1.67
N LYS A 140 17.42 -4.50 1.75
CA LYS A 140 17.51 -5.79 1.04
C LYS A 140 16.35 -6.70 1.46
N PRO A 141 15.82 -7.56 0.58
CA PRO A 141 14.89 -8.61 0.96
C PRO A 141 15.45 -9.45 2.11
N SER A 142 14.58 -9.88 3.03
CA SER A 142 14.97 -10.66 4.20
C SER A 142 14.19 -11.95 4.31
N PHE A 143 14.76 -12.93 5.03
CA PHE A 143 14.09 -14.20 5.33
C PHE A 143 12.79 -13.99 6.09
N ARG A 144 11.79 -14.80 5.78
CA ARG A 144 10.47 -14.76 6.40
C ARG A 144 10.35 -15.78 7.52
N SER A 145 9.90 -15.31 8.68
CA SER A 145 9.74 -16.15 9.87
C SER A 145 8.29 -16.65 10.01
N LYS A 146 8.11 -17.92 10.40
CA LYS A 146 6.83 -18.50 10.82
C LYS A 146 6.24 -17.76 12.03
N LYS A 147 7.09 -17.17 12.87
CA LYS A 147 6.69 -16.36 14.04
C LYS A 147 6.07 -15.01 13.68
N ASN A 148 6.04 -14.62 12.39
CA ASN A 148 5.33 -13.41 11.98
C ASN A 148 3.81 -13.66 12.06
N PRO A 149 3.03 -12.83 12.80
CA PRO A 149 1.59 -13.03 12.93
C PRO A 149 0.82 -12.84 11.62
N LYS A 150 1.41 -12.20 10.62
CA LYS A 150 0.85 -12.03 9.29
C LYS A 150 1.55 -12.99 8.32
N GLN A 151 0.84 -14.01 7.88
CA GLN A 151 1.24 -14.96 6.85
C GLN A 151 0.34 -14.79 5.63
N GLY A 152 0.68 -15.41 4.51
CA GLY A 152 -0.19 -15.40 3.35
C GLY A 152 0.51 -15.85 2.08
N PHE A 153 -0.28 -16.09 1.04
CA PHE A 153 0.18 -16.45 -0.29
C PHE A 153 -0.69 -15.78 -1.36
N LYS A 154 -0.24 -15.84 -2.60
CA LYS A 154 -1.00 -15.37 -3.76
C LYS A 154 -1.28 -16.54 -4.70
N THR A 155 -2.40 -16.47 -5.41
CA THR A 155 -2.76 -17.37 -6.50
C THR A 155 -3.51 -16.63 -7.59
N ASP A 156 -3.33 -17.03 -8.83
CA ASP A 156 -4.06 -16.57 -10.01
C ASP A 156 -5.13 -17.58 -10.46
N SER A 157 -5.26 -18.70 -9.74
CA SER A 157 -6.25 -19.76 -10.00
C SER A 157 -7.53 -19.62 -9.17
N ALA A 158 -7.71 -18.50 -8.47
CA ALA A 158 -8.90 -18.25 -7.67
C ALA A 158 -10.14 -18.00 -8.54
N ARG A 159 -11.29 -18.55 -8.12
CA ARG A 159 -12.59 -18.35 -8.77
C ARG A 159 -13.71 -18.33 -7.76
N ILE A 160 -14.84 -17.74 -8.12
CA ILE A 160 -16.07 -17.83 -7.34
C ILE A 160 -16.96 -18.89 -7.97
N LYS A 161 -17.44 -19.83 -7.16
CA LYS A 161 -18.41 -20.85 -7.56
C LYS A 161 -19.45 -21.00 -6.45
N ASN A 162 -20.73 -20.89 -6.79
CA ASN A 162 -21.86 -20.96 -5.84
C ASN A 162 -21.67 -20.02 -4.62
N GLY A 163 -21.27 -18.76 -4.86
CA GLY A 163 -21.05 -17.75 -3.81
C GLY A 163 -19.87 -18.03 -2.87
N LYS A 164 -19.01 -19.01 -3.18
CA LYS A 164 -17.83 -19.37 -2.38
C LYS A 164 -16.55 -19.15 -3.16
N LEU A 165 -15.50 -18.77 -2.45
CA LEU A 165 -14.16 -18.68 -3.01
C LEU A 165 -13.58 -20.08 -3.17
N VAL A 166 -13.19 -20.44 -4.38
CA VAL A 166 -12.54 -21.71 -4.71
C VAL A 166 -11.11 -21.40 -5.15
N LEU A 167 -10.16 -22.09 -4.54
CA LEU A 167 -8.74 -22.03 -4.85
C LEU A 167 -8.30 -23.30 -5.57
N GLU A 168 -7.07 -23.32 -6.07
CA GLU A 168 -6.44 -24.50 -6.63
C GLU A 168 -6.34 -25.61 -5.58
N LYS A 169 -6.71 -26.83 -5.95
CA LYS A 169 -6.67 -28.01 -5.05
C LYS A 169 -5.27 -28.56 -4.98
N PRO A 170 -4.73 -28.86 -3.77
CA PRO A 170 -3.63 -29.81 -3.63
C PRO A 170 -4.04 -31.19 -4.14
N LYS A 171 -3.08 -31.95 -4.71
CA LYS A 171 -3.37 -33.25 -5.32
C LYS A 171 -3.95 -34.28 -4.34
N GLU A 172 -3.52 -34.24 -3.09
CA GLU A 172 -3.96 -35.14 -2.00
C GLU A 172 -5.46 -35.03 -1.66
N TYR A 173 -6.11 -33.95 -2.11
CA TYR A 173 -7.49 -33.63 -1.73
C TYR A 173 -8.40 -33.53 -2.96
N LYS A 174 -8.20 -34.36 -3.98
CA LYS A 174 -8.97 -34.28 -5.24
C LYS A 174 -10.50 -34.33 -5.02
N ASP A 175 -10.95 -35.09 -4.04
CA ASP A 175 -12.36 -35.39 -3.80
C ASP A 175 -13.04 -34.46 -2.79
N VAL A 176 -12.28 -33.56 -2.16
CA VAL A 176 -12.83 -32.63 -1.18
C VAL A 176 -13.27 -31.31 -1.84
N TRP A 177 -14.49 -30.86 -1.51
CA TRP A 177 -14.99 -29.54 -1.94
C TRP A 177 -14.32 -28.40 -1.16
N TYR A 178 -13.69 -27.47 -1.88
CA TYR A 178 -12.92 -26.36 -1.31
C TYR A 178 -13.60 -24.99 -1.39
N GLY A 179 -14.90 -24.95 -1.37
CA GLY A 179 -15.61 -23.68 -1.31
C GLY A 179 -15.42 -23.02 0.05
N ILE A 180 -14.75 -21.87 0.09
CA ILE A 180 -14.57 -21.07 1.30
C ILE A 180 -15.64 -20.00 1.34
N SER A 181 -16.47 -20.01 2.38
CA SER A 181 -17.47 -18.96 2.60
C SER A 181 -16.79 -17.65 2.94
N PHE A 182 -17.33 -16.54 2.44
CA PHE A 182 -16.91 -15.19 2.81
C PHE A 182 -18.14 -14.32 3.05
N LYS A 183 -18.02 -13.31 3.92
CA LYS A 183 -19.08 -12.38 4.24
C LYS A 183 -18.85 -11.02 3.63
N GLY A 184 -19.92 -10.40 3.22
CA GLY A 184 -20.10 -8.96 3.35
C GLY A 184 -19.96 -8.13 2.10
N TYR A 185 -19.83 -8.69 0.88
CA TYR A 185 -19.82 -7.82 -0.28
C TYR A 185 -20.31 -8.55 -1.53
N ASN A 186 -21.22 -7.92 -2.26
CA ASN A 186 -21.43 -8.24 -3.66
C ASN A 186 -20.11 -7.90 -4.38
N LEU A 187 -19.44 -8.93 -4.86
CA LEU A 187 -18.28 -8.74 -5.72
C LEU A 187 -18.78 -8.16 -7.04
N PRO A 188 -18.08 -7.19 -7.63
CA PRO A 188 -18.45 -6.71 -8.96
C PRO A 188 -18.33 -7.85 -9.98
N ASP A 189 -19.19 -7.83 -10.97
CA ASP A 189 -19.09 -8.74 -12.11
C ASP A 189 -17.78 -8.48 -12.86
N GLY A 190 -17.07 -9.55 -13.19
CA GLY A 190 -15.80 -9.44 -13.87
C GLY A 190 -14.90 -10.65 -13.69
N LYS A 191 -13.77 -10.64 -14.39
CA LYS A 191 -12.78 -11.72 -14.35
C LYS A 191 -11.82 -11.55 -13.17
N ILE A 192 -11.72 -12.57 -12.32
CA ILE A 192 -10.70 -12.57 -11.26
C ILE A 192 -9.31 -12.75 -11.90
N LYS A 193 -8.43 -11.77 -11.70
CA LYS A 193 -7.03 -11.81 -12.17
C LYS A 193 -6.13 -12.55 -11.20
N HIS A 194 -6.24 -12.25 -9.92
CA HIS A 194 -5.51 -12.95 -8.87
C HIS A 194 -6.13 -12.70 -7.50
N CYS A 195 -5.77 -13.53 -6.55
CA CYS A 195 -6.22 -13.45 -5.18
C CYS A 195 -5.02 -13.55 -4.22
N ALA A 196 -4.98 -12.68 -3.22
CA ALA A 196 -3.99 -12.75 -2.14
C ALA A 196 -4.70 -13.16 -0.85
N ILE A 197 -4.35 -14.34 -0.34
CA ILE A 197 -4.82 -14.83 0.95
C ILE A 197 -3.90 -14.31 2.05
N THR A 198 -4.48 -13.79 3.12
CA THR A 198 -3.75 -13.29 4.29
C THR A 198 -4.30 -13.93 5.54
N LYS A 199 -3.44 -14.59 6.33
CA LYS A 199 -3.73 -15.10 7.66
C LYS A 199 -3.17 -14.15 8.71
N ILE A 200 -3.95 -13.82 9.74
CA ILE A 200 -3.50 -13.05 10.91
C ILE A 200 -4.05 -13.75 12.16
N GLY A 201 -3.17 -14.36 12.91
CA GLY A 201 -3.57 -15.31 13.96
C GLY A 201 -4.43 -16.41 13.35
N ASN A 202 -5.65 -16.59 13.83
CA ASN A 202 -6.61 -17.60 13.33
C ASN A 202 -7.63 -17.03 12.31
N SER A 203 -7.46 -15.81 11.86
CA SER A 203 -8.39 -15.15 10.92
C SER A 203 -7.79 -15.11 9.52
N TYR A 204 -8.63 -15.39 8.51
CA TYR A 204 -8.22 -15.43 7.10
C TYR A 204 -8.98 -14.35 6.32
N TYR A 205 -8.30 -13.76 5.35
CA TYR A 205 -8.82 -12.72 4.48
C TYR A 205 -8.38 -12.99 3.05
N ALA A 206 -9.23 -12.70 2.09
CA ALA A 206 -8.88 -12.67 0.68
C ALA A 206 -8.91 -11.23 0.15
N SER A 207 -7.86 -10.82 -0.55
CA SER A 207 -7.86 -9.63 -1.40
C SER A 207 -7.98 -10.13 -2.84
N ILE A 208 -9.15 -9.95 -3.43
CA ILE A 208 -9.51 -10.45 -4.76
C ILE A 208 -9.41 -9.28 -5.73
N VAL A 209 -8.56 -9.42 -6.75
CA VAL A 209 -8.41 -8.45 -7.83
C VAL A 209 -9.29 -8.89 -8.99
N ILE A 210 -10.24 -8.04 -9.36
CA ILE A 210 -11.26 -8.31 -10.37
C ILE A 210 -11.09 -7.26 -11.48
N ASP A 211 -11.04 -7.72 -12.71
CA ASP A 211 -11.15 -6.87 -13.88
C ASP A 211 -12.64 -6.69 -14.21
N CYS A 212 -13.14 -5.49 -14.00
CA CYS A 212 -14.54 -5.17 -14.18
C CYS A 212 -14.71 -3.93 -15.07
N PRO A 213 -15.87 -3.77 -15.75
CA PRO A 213 -16.16 -2.57 -16.51
C PRO A 213 -16.21 -1.33 -15.62
N GLU A 214 -16.06 -0.18 -16.22
CA GLU A 214 -16.34 1.10 -15.57
C GLU A 214 -17.84 1.20 -15.26
N GLN A 215 -18.16 1.98 -14.26
CA GLN A 215 -19.54 2.19 -13.80
C GLN A 215 -19.83 3.69 -13.78
N PRO A 216 -20.02 4.34 -14.95
CA PRO A 216 -20.21 5.77 -15.02
C PRO A 216 -21.45 6.19 -14.21
N LEU A 217 -21.35 7.32 -13.53
CA LEU A 217 -22.45 7.97 -12.85
C LEU A 217 -23.00 9.11 -13.72
N SER A 218 -24.28 9.42 -13.53
CA SER A 218 -24.91 10.55 -14.21
C SER A 218 -24.15 11.86 -13.94
N LYS A 219 -24.09 12.73 -14.93
CA LYS A 219 -23.48 14.05 -14.78
C LYS A 219 -24.43 14.97 -14.00
N THR A 220 -23.86 15.72 -13.05
CA THR A 220 -24.61 16.65 -12.18
C THR A 220 -24.35 18.11 -12.52
N GLY A 221 -23.30 18.39 -13.31
CA GLY A 221 -22.83 19.75 -13.61
C GLY A 221 -22.11 20.45 -12.42
N ARG A 222 -22.10 19.83 -11.23
CA ARG A 222 -21.59 20.43 -10.00
C ARG A 222 -20.09 20.20 -9.84
N LYS A 223 -19.43 21.18 -9.24
CA LYS A 223 -18.00 21.14 -8.93
C LYS A 223 -17.78 21.34 -7.43
N THR A 224 -16.71 20.75 -6.90
CA THR A 224 -16.26 20.97 -5.52
C THR A 224 -14.75 20.94 -5.42
N ALA A 225 -14.24 21.51 -4.34
CA ALA A 225 -12.85 21.32 -3.91
C ALA A 225 -12.84 20.70 -2.50
N ILE A 226 -11.76 20.02 -2.15
CA ILE A 226 -11.61 19.39 -0.85
C ILE A 226 -10.30 19.84 -0.22
N ASP A 227 -10.39 20.52 0.92
CA ASP A 227 -9.27 20.76 1.82
C ASP A 227 -9.15 19.61 2.82
N ALA A 228 -8.01 18.91 2.81
CA ALA A 228 -7.82 17.70 3.56
C ALA A 228 -7.09 17.96 4.88
N ASN A 229 -7.83 18.12 5.97
CA ASN A 229 -7.34 18.31 7.32
C ASN A 229 -7.09 16.99 8.06
N VAL A 230 -6.40 17.03 9.21
CA VAL A 230 -5.98 15.84 9.97
C VAL A 230 -7.17 15.04 10.53
N ASN A 231 -8.24 15.72 10.93
CA ASN A 231 -9.40 15.10 11.59
C ASN A 231 -10.66 15.12 10.75
N HIS A 232 -10.72 15.99 9.74
CA HIS A 232 -11.87 16.22 8.87
C HIS A 232 -11.40 16.64 7.48
N PHE A 233 -12.29 16.51 6.51
CA PHE A 233 -12.12 17.04 5.18
C PHE A 233 -13.22 18.05 4.91
N ASP A 234 -12.84 19.27 4.57
CA ASP A 234 -13.76 20.34 4.25
C ASP A 234 -13.99 20.40 2.76
N TYR A 235 -15.23 20.59 2.34
CA TYR A 235 -15.61 20.72 0.93
C TYR A 235 -16.71 21.79 0.80
N THR A 236 -17.10 22.12 -0.40
CA THR A 236 -17.99 23.27 -0.69
C THR A 236 -19.28 23.28 0.16
N ASP A 237 -19.89 22.11 0.38
CA ASP A 237 -21.19 22.01 1.06
C ASP A 237 -21.08 21.54 2.53
N GLY A 238 -19.88 21.47 3.10
CA GLY A 238 -19.71 21.10 4.50
C GLY A 238 -18.37 20.45 4.87
N SER A 239 -18.38 19.70 5.96
CA SER A 239 -17.20 19.01 6.51
C SER A 239 -17.49 17.54 6.80
N PHE A 240 -16.51 16.68 6.58
CA PHE A 240 -16.61 15.23 6.83
C PHE A 240 -15.57 14.77 7.84
N ALA A 241 -16.01 14.28 8.99
CA ALA A 241 -15.12 13.78 10.05
C ALA A 241 -14.46 12.45 9.65
N VAL A 242 -13.12 12.41 9.61
CA VAL A 242 -12.33 11.21 9.28
C VAL A 242 -11.74 10.53 10.52
N PHE A 243 -11.98 11.09 11.72
CA PHE A 243 -11.44 10.58 12.97
C PHE A 243 -12.50 10.40 14.07
N PRO A 244 -13.40 9.38 13.95
CA PRO A 244 -14.45 9.14 14.94
C PRO A 244 -13.87 8.61 16.27
N LYS A 245 -14.60 8.82 17.39
CA LYS A 245 -14.25 8.38 18.75
C LYS A 245 -13.84 6.89 18.83
N GLN A 246 -14.40 6.04 17.96
CA GLN A 246 -14.04 4.61 17.89
C GLN A 246 -12.55 4.40 17.53
N LEU A 247 -11.97 5.25 16.68
CA LEU A 247 -10.55 5.19 16.35
C LEU A 247 -9.67 5.62 17.54
N GLU A 248 -10.08 6.57 18.33
CA GLU A 248 -9.32 6.98 19.53
C GLU A 248 -9.13 5.81 20.50
N ARG A 249 -10.20 5.06 20.78
CA ARG A 249 -10.15 3.85 21.64
C ARG A 249 -9.18 2.81 21.08
N LEU A 250 -9.22 2.56 19.78
CA LEU A 250 -8.30 1.62 19.12
C LEU A 250 -6.84 2.10 19.17
N TYR A 251 -6.58 3.39 19.01
CA TYR A 251 -5.23 3.93 19.15
C TYR A 251 -4.70 3.87 20.58
N ALA A 252 -5.56 4.02 21.58
CA ALA A 252 -5.19 3.80 22.98
C ALA A 252 -4.78 2.32 23.20
N GLN A 253 -5.55 1.36 22.67
CA GLN A 253 -5.22 -0.06 22.73
C GLN A 253 -3.89 -0.37 22.00
N ILE A 254 -3.66 0.21 20.82
CA ILE A 254 -2.41 0.07 20.08
C ILE A 254 -1.23 0.55 20.92
N LYS A 255 -1.34 1.74 21.53
CA LYS A 255 -0.30 2.30 22.41
C LYS A 255 -0.02 1.38 23.61
N HIS A 256 -1.07 0.81 24.23
CA HIS A 256 -0.95 -0.16 25.30
C HIS A 256 -0.17 -1.41 24.86
N TYR A 257 -0.59 -2.06 23.75
CA TYR A 257 0.10 -3.25 23.25
C TYR A 257 1.54 -2.99 22.79
N GLN A 258 1.82 -1.82 22.23
CA GLN A 258 3.18 -1.41 21.89
C GLN A 258 4.08 -1.32 23.14
N ARG A 259 3.58 -0.71 24.22
CA ARG A 259 4.29 -0.63 25.51
C ARG A 259 4.55 -2.03 26.10
N LEU A 260 3.55 -2.92 26.09
CA LEU A 260 3.70 -4.30 26.55
C LEU A 260 4.78 -5.06 25.73
N LEU A 261 4.78 -4.90 24.41
CA LEU A 261 5.79 -5.53 23.55
C LEU A 261 7.19 -4.95 23.79
N ALA A 262 7.30 -3.65 24.04
CA ALA A 262 8.58 -3.02 24.36
C ALA A 262 9.16 -3.58 25.65
N ARG A 263 8.38 -3.65 26.76
CA ARG A 263 8.81 -4.27 28.02
C ARG A 263 9.30 -5.69 27.81
N LYS A 264 8.48 -6.56 27.18
CA LYS A 264 8.83 -7.97 26.90
C LYS A 264 10.03 -8.14 25.97
N ARG A 265 10.43 -7.10 25.25
CA ARG A 265 11.65 -7.11 24.43
C ARG A 265 12.89 -6.82 25.27
N HIS A 266 12.77 -5.92 26.26
CA HIS A 266 13.88 -5.53 27.13
C HIS A 266 14.21 -6.60 28.17
N GLU A 267 13.18 -7.24 28.78
CA GLU A 267 13.35 -8.28 29.80
C GLU A 267 14.24 -9.44 29.37
N ASN A 268 14.28 -9.76 28.07
CA ASN A 268 15.00 -10.92 27.53
C ASN A 268 16.22 -10.59 26.64
N GLY A 269 16.64 -9.31 26.59
CA GLY A 269 17.75 -8.86 25.73
C GLY A 269 17.43 -8.88 24.23
N LYS A 270 18.35 -8.31 23.43
CA LYS A 270 18.14 -8.19 21.96
C LYS A 270 18.09 -9.54 21.23
N ASN A 271 18.88 -10.52 21.66
CA ASN A 271 19.07 -11.82 20.99
C ASN A 271 18.27 -12.97 21.62
N ALA A 272 17.54 -12.73 22.71
CA ALA A 272 16.80 -13.76 23.41
C ALA A 272 15.58 -14.24 22.62
N THR A 273 15.22 -15.53 22.81
CA THR A 273 14.01 -16.12 22.26
C THR A 273 12.78 -15.48 22.87
N ARG A 274 11.86 -15.01 22.03
CA ARG A 274 10.63 -14.35 22.49
C ARG A 274 9.63 -15.35 23.07
N SER A 275 9.00 -14.99 24.19
CA SER A 275 8.03 -15.84 24.89
C SER A 275 6.75 -16.06 24.04
N LYS A 276 6.01 -17.16 24.35
CA LYS A 276 4.68 -17.40 23.77
C LYS A 276 3.72 -16.22 24.00
N GLN A 277 3.82 -15.57 25.15
CA GLN A 277 3.01 -14.40 25.51
C GLN A 277 3.35 -13.16 24.64
N TYR A 278 4.62 -12.95 24.31
CA TYR A 278 5.01 -11.90 23.34
C TYR A 278 4.27 -12.07 22.02
N PHE A 279 4.23 -13.27 21.47
CA PHE A 279 3.55 -13.54 20.19
C PHE A 279 2.02 -13.36 20.30
N LYS A 280 1.39 -13.75 21.43
CA LYS A 280 -0.04 -13.48 21.66
C LYS A 280 -0.36 -11.99 21.66
N VAL A 281 0.44 -11.15 22.33
CA VAL A 281 0.29 -9.69 22.34
C VAL A 281 0.51 -9.10 20.95
N ARG A 282 1.50 -9.62 20.21
CA ARG A 282 1.77 -9.18 18.82
C ARG A 282 0.59 -9.46 17.88
N VAL A 283 -0.10 -10.58 18.03
CA VAL A 283 -1.34 -10.88 17.29
C VAL A 283 -2.45 -9.89 17.64
N LYS A 284 -2.66 -9.58 18.94
CA LYS A 284 -3.64 -8.58 19.38
C LYS A 284 -3.36 -7.21 18.77
N LEU A 285 -2.12 -6.76 18.81
CA LEU A 285 -1.70 -5.50 18.18
C LEU A 285 -2.01 -5.49 16.68
N GLN A 286 -1.70 -6.58 15.97
CA GLN A 286 -1.96 -6.68 14.54
C GLN A 286 -3.47 -6.63 14.21
N LYS A 287 -4.32 -7.25 15.03
CA LYS A 287 -5.78 -7.16 14.90
C LYS A 287 -6.29 -5.74 15.11
N CYS A 288 -5.74 -4.98 16.08
CA CYS A 288 -6.08 -3.57 16.26
C CYS A 288 -5.74 -2.73 15.03
N TYR A 289 -4.55 -2.89 14.46
CA TYR A 289 -4.19 -2.20 13.22
C TYR A 289 -5.11 -2.54 12.04
N GLN A 290 -5.51 -3.81 11.92
CA GLN A 290 -6.47 -4.20 10.88
C GLN A 290 -7.83 -3.52 11.07
N ARG A 291 -8.32 -3.46 12.32
CA ARG A 291 -9.61 -2.83 12.62
C ARG A 291 -9.57 -1.32 12.34
N VAL A 292 -8.47 -0.65 12.72
CA VAL A 292 -8.24 0.76 12.34
C VAL A 292 -8.29 0.92 10.83
N ALA A 293 -7.54 0.12 10.08
CA ALA A 293 -7.51 0.21 8.63
C ALA A 293 -8.89 -0.08 7.98
N ALA A 294 -9.67 -0.99 8.56
CA ALA A 294 -11.02 -1.31 8.06
C ALA A 294 -11.98 -0.12 8.26
N ILE A 295 -12.01 0.48 9.46
CA ILE A 295 -12.87 1.64 9.77
C ILE A 295 -12.49 2.82 8.86
N GLN A 296 -11.21 3.11 8.76
CA GLN A 296 -10.71 4.20 7.96
C GLN A 296 -11.01 4.02 6.46
N ASN A 297 -10.89 2.79 5.94
CA ASN A 297 -11.26 2.50 4.56
C ASN A 297 -12.77 2.66 4.33
N ASP A 298 -13.61 2.21 5.26
CA ASP A 298 -15.06 2.36 5.16
C ASP A 298 -15.47 3.84 5.11
N LEU A 299 -14.92 4.66 6.00
CA LEU A 299 -15.13 6.11 6.00
C LEU A 299 -14.72 6.76 4.68
N LEU A 300 -13.52 6.47 4.21
CA LEU A 300 -13.03 7.02 2.95
C LEU A 300 -13.84 6.54 1.74
N HIS A 301 -14.26 5.26 1.74
CA HIS A 301 -15.12 4.75 0.67
C HIS A 301 -16.49 5.45 0.63
N LYS A 302 -17.10 5.67 1.79
CA LYS A 302 -18.38 6.39 1.92
C LYS A 302 -18.23 7.84 1.43
N PHE A 303 -17.26 8.56 1.99
CA PHE A 303 -17.01 9.95 1.63
C PHE A 303 -16.71 10.13 0.14
N THR A 304 -15.72 9.40 -0.39
CA THR A 304 -15.33 9.57 -1.79
C THR A 304 -16.39 9.07 -2.79
N THR A 305 -17.29 8.17 -2.38
CA THR A 305 -18.45 7.80 -3.21
C THR A 305 -19.51 8.90 -3.20
N MET A 306 -19.86 9.43 -2.03
CA MET A 306 -20.76 10.56 -1.87
C MET A 306 -20.31 11.76 -2.71
N ILE A 307 -19.03 12.11 -2.64
CA ILE A 307 -18.46 13.22 -3.43
C ILE A 307 -18.70 13.02 -4.93
N TYR A 308 -18.39 11.85 -5.50
CA TYR A 308 -18.59 11.61 -6.93
C TYR A 308 -20.05 11.35 -7.35
N GLN A 309 -20.93 11.02 -6.41
CA GLN A 309 -22.37 11.01 -6.65
C GLN A 309 -22.95 12.43 -6.75
N THR A 310 -22.32 13.39 -6.05
CA THR A 310 -22.81 14.79 -5.97
C THR A 310 -22.14 15.70 -6.97
N TYR A 311 -20.85 15.46 -7.30
CA TYR A 311 -20.03 16.38 -8.10
C TYR A 311 -19.36 15.67 -9.27
N ASP A 312 -19.21 16.37 -10.38
CA ASP A 312 -18.56 15.88 -11.60
C ASP A 312 -17.07 16.22 -11.63
N THR A 313 -16.71 17.37 -11.09
CA THR A 313 -15.33 17.86 -11.02
C THR A 313 -14.94 18.09 -9.56
N VAL A 314 -13.82 17.52 -9.17
CA VAL A 314 -13.30 17.63 -7.80
C VAL A 314 -11.85 18.08 -7.83
N VAL A 315 -11.53 19.12 -7.08
CA VAL A 315 -10.15 19.61 -6.89
C VAL A 315 -9.64 19.15 -5.53
N ILE A 316 -8.42 18.61 -5.47
CA ILE A 316 -7.74 18.28 -4.21
C ILE A 316 -6.28 18.75 -4.27
N GLU A 317 -5.66 18.97 -3.12
CA GLU A 317 -4.23 19.29 -3.03
C GLU A 317 -3.31 18.09 -3.31
N ASP A 318 -2.21 18.32 -4.03
CA ASP A 318 -1.11 17.32 -4.17
C ASP A 318 -0.16 17.37 -2.97
N LEU A 319 -0.63 16.89 -1.81
CA LEU A 319 0.13 16.93 -0.56
C LEU A 319 1.31 15.93 -0.57
N ASP A 320 2.53 16.40 -0.25
CA ASP A 320 3.67 15.51 0.03
C ASP A 320 3.58 14.95 1.46
N VAL A 321 2.77 13.91 1.62
CA VAL A 321 2.57 13.23 2.91
C VAL A 321 3.88 12.71 3.51
N GLN A 322 4.89 12.38 2.69
CA GLN A 322 6.18 11.89 3.17
C GLN A 322 7.00 13.02 3.82
N ALA A 323 7.03 14.19 3.21
CA ALA A 323 7.68 15.37 3.78
C ALA A 323 7.00 15.80 5.09
N MET A 324 5.67 15.79 5.11
CA MET A 324 4.86 16.12 6.30
C MET A 324 5.09 15.14 7.46
N GLN A 325 5.31 13.84 7.18
CA GLN A 325 5.58 12.82 8.21
C GLN A 325 6.93 13.00 8.93
N MET A 326 7.87 13.74 8.36
CA MET A 326 9.17 14.04 8.99
C MET A 326 9.10 15.17 10.01
N GLN A 327 8.00 15.89 10.12
CA GLN A 327 7.79 16.98 11.08
C GLN A 327 7.39 16.46 12.46
N LYS A 328 7.58 17.28 13.51
CA LYS A 328 7.28 16.92 14.91
C LYS A 328 5.85 16.44 15.16
N LYS A 329 4.87 16.83 14.33
CA LYS A 329 3.45 16.45 14.39
C LYS A 329 3.10 15.16 13.57
N ALA A 330 4.09 14.43 13.07
CA ALA A 330 3.95 13.23 12.24
C ALA A 330 2.98 12.15 12.77
N LYS A 331 2.83 12.04 14.09
CA LYS A 331 1.92 11.07 14.73
C LYS A 331 0.46 11.28 14.36
N ASN A 332 0.01 12.52 14.25
CA ASN A 332 -1.37 12.85 13.85
C ASN A 332 -1.56 12.66 12.34
N LEU A 333 -0.54 12.94 11.54
CA LEU A 333 -0.57 12.73 10.11
C LEU A 333 -0.73 11.27 9.70
N HIS A 334 -0.17 10.30 10.44
CA HIS A 334 -0.42 8.88 10.22
C HIS A 334 -1.90 8.51 10.36
N ARG A 335 -2.69 9.32 11.04
CA ARG A 335 -4.13 9.13 11.26
C ARG A 335 -4.98 9.73 10.14
N SER A 336 -4.46 10.68 9.37
CA SER A 336 -5.20 11.46 8.39
C SER A 336 -5.56 10.71 7.11
N LEU A 337 -4.76 9.73 6.70
CA LEU A 337 -5.01 8.92 5.51
C LEU A 337 -4.91 9.64 4.15
N PHE A 338 -4.24 10.78 4.08
CA PHE A 338 -4.14 11.58 2.85
C PHE A 338 -3.75 10.77 1.61
N SER A 339 -2.69 9.94 1.71
CA SER A 339 -2.27 9.11 0.56
C SER A 339 -3.35 8.11 0.13
N ARG A 340 -4.14 7.59 1.08
CA ARG A 340 -5.21 6.63 0.79
C ARG A 340 -6.44 7.33 0.24
N PHE A 341 -6.75 8.51 0.76
CA PHE A 341 -7.79 9.40 0.24
C PHE A 341 -7.52 9.72 -1.23
N ARG A 342 -6.33 10.24 -1.54
CA ARG A 342 -5.91 10.51 -2.92
C ARG A 342 -6.09 9.29 -3.84
N LEU A 343 -5.58 8.12 -3.43
CA LEU A 343 -5.75 6.88 -4.19
C LEU A 343 -7.22 6.56 -4.44
N PHE A 344 -8.10 6.79 -3.45
CA PHE A 344 -9.54 6.53 -3.61
C PHE A 344 -10.21 7.54 -4.54
N MET A 345 -9.79 8.79 -4.50
CA MET A 345 -10.26 9.80 -5.45
C MET A 345 -9.83 9.47 -6.88
N GLU A 346 -8.54 9.17 -7.10
CA GLU A 346 -7.99 8.83 -8.43
C GLU A 346 -8.72 7.66 -9.09
N TYR A 347 -8.81 6.47 -8.42
CA TYR A 347 -9.43 5.33 -9.06
C TYR A 347 -10.95 5.46 -9.21
N LYS A 348 -11.62 6.20 -8.31
CA LYS A 348 -13.08 6.42 -8.42
C LYS A 348 -13.42 7.45 -9.47
N ALA A 349 -12.58 8.44 -9.73
CA ALA A 349 -12.73 9.34 -10.86
C ALA A 349 -12.83 8.53 -12.17
N ILE A 350 -11.88 7.61 -12.38
CA ILE A 350 -11.89 6.70 -13.54
C ILE A 350 -13.15 5.80 -13.51
N LYS A 351 -13.45 5.19 -12.36
CA LYS A 351 -14.58 4.26 -12.21
C LYS A 351 -15.92 4.90 -12.58
N PHE A 352 -16.13 6.14 -12.17
CA PHE A 352 -17.42 6.83 -12.26
C PHE A 352 -17.49 7.83 -13.44
N ASP A 353 -16.45 7.88 -14.26
CA ASP A 353 -16.30 8.84 -15.37
C ASP A 353 -16.45 10.30 -14.88
N LYS A 354 -15.66 10.65 -13.86
CA LYS A 354 -15.62 11.99 -13.24
C LYS A 354 -14.23 12.60 -13.35
N THR A 355 -14.14 13.89 -13.17
CA THR A 355 -12.88 14.66 -13.29
C THR A 355 -12.25 14.88 -11.92
N LEU A 356 -10.97 14.56 -11.79
CA LEU A 356 -10.15 14.90 -10.62
C LEU A 356 -9.02 15.83 -11.05
N ILE A 357 -8.95 17.00 -10.42
CA ILE A 357 -7.89 18.00 -10.60
C ILE A 357 -6.99 17.96 -9.37
N LEU A 358 -5.68 17.88 -9.57
CA LEU A 358 -4.69 17.99 -8.51
C LEU A 358 -4.11 19.40 -8.55
N ALA A 359 -4.37 20.20 -7.51
CA ALA A 359 -3.76 21.50 -7.35
C ALA A 359 -2.25 21.35 -7.15
N ASP A 360 -1.47 22.33 -7.63
CA ASP A 360 -0.02 22.34 -7.39
C ASP A 360 0.29 22.31 -5.90
N GLN A 361 1.34 21.56 -5.52
CA GLN A 361 1.77 21.39 -4.12
C GLN A 361 2.06 22.73 -3.41
N PHE A 362 2.45 23.76 -4.15
CA PHE A 362 2.79 25.08 -3.65
C PHE A 362 1.68 26.10 -3.86
N TYR A 363 0.51 25.68 -4.35
CA TYR A 363 -0.63 26.59 -4.47
C TYR A 363 -1.02 27.10 -3.08
N PRO A 364 -1.08 28.43 -2.87
CA PRO A 364 -1.26 29.01 -1.55
C PRO A 364 -2.73 29.04 -1.12
N SER A 365 -3.44 27.90 -1.15
CA SER A 365 -4.87 27.78 -0.86
C SER A 365 -5.28 28.44 0.45
N THR A 366 -4.52 28.24 1.52
CA THR A 366 -4.79 28.78 2.86
C THR A 366 -4.33 30.22 3.06
N HIS A 367 -3.45 30.74 2.19
CA HIS A 367 -2.87 32.08 2.31
C HIS A 367 -3.43 33.09 1.29
N ARG A 368 -4.12 32.61 0.27
CA ARG A 368 -4.79 33.44 -0.73
C ARG A 368 -6.18 33.84 -0.24
N CYS A 369 -6.57 35.08 -0.51
CA CYS A 369 -7.95 35.54 -0.30
C CYS A 369 -8.85 35.02 -1.42
N SER A 370 -9.91 34.32 -1.09
CA SER A 370 -10.88 33.82 -2.08
C SER A 370 -11.72 34.96 -2.70
N HIS A 371 -11.80 36.13 -2.04
CA HIS A 371 -12.55 37.26 -2.52
C HIS A 371 -11.73 38.16 -3.47
N CYS A 372 -10.54 38.65 -3.05
CA CYS A 372 -9.76 39.61 -3.84
C CYS A 372 -8.48 39.04 -4.48
N GLY A 373 -8.13 37.76 -4.19
CA GLY A 373 -6.93 37.13 -4.72
C GLY A 373 -5.62 37.50 -4.05
N HIS A 374 -5.61 38.43 -3.08
CA HIS A 374 -4.40 38.83 -2.36
C HIS A 374 -3.76 37.61 -1.64
N ILE A 375 -2.44 37.47 -1.74
CA ILE A 375 -1.69 36.37 -1.13
C ILE A 375 -0.91 36.92 0.06
N LYS A 376 -1.16 36.37 1.25
CA LYS A 376 -0.42 36.70 2.47
C LYS A 376 1.01 36.18 2.39
N THR A 377 1.97 37.07 2.69
CA THR A 377 3.39 36.77 2.71
C THR A 377 3.97 36.95 4.11
N ASP A 378 5.05 36.25 4.40
CA ASP A 378 5.86 36.42 5.61
C ASP A 378 5.07 36.53 6.93
N ASP A 379 5.14 37.66 7.61
CA ASP A 379 4.53 37.89 8.93
C ASP A 379 2.99 37.95 8.89
N ASP A 380 2.38 38.08 7.74
CA ASP A 380 0.92 38.10 7.58
C ASP A 380 0.30 36.70 7.43
N LYS A 381 1.14 35.65 7.30
CA LYS A 381 0.67 34.25 7.22
C LYS A 381 -0.01 33.80 8.49
N ILE A 382 -1.10 33.06 8.33
CA ILE A 382 -1.82 32.44 9.45
C ILE A 382 -1.25 31.03 9.67
N GLY A 383 -0.56 30.86 10.78
CA GLY A 383 0.04 29.58 11.17
C GLY A 383 -0.92 28.66 11.92
N LEU A 384 -0.39 27.53 12.42
CA LEU A 384 -1.15 26.58 13.26
C LEU A 384 -1.54 27.16 14.63
N ASP A 385 -0.88 28.20 15.07
CA ASP A 385 -1.16 28.92 16.33
C ASP A 385 -1.84 30.28 16.07
N GLY A 386 -2.35 30.49 14.84
CA GLY A 386 -2.93 31.76 14.41
C GLY A 386 -1.86 32.75 13.91
N ASN A 387 -2.22 34.03 13.86
CA ASN A 387 -1.29 35.14 13.59
C ASN A 387 -1.31 36.10 14.79
N LYS A 388 -0.24 36.11 15.58
CA LYS A 388 -0.11 36.92 16.79
C LYS A 388 -0.03 38.44 16.49
N LYS A 389 0.58 38.84 15.36
CA LYS A 389 0.71 40.25 14.94
C LYS A 389 -0.66 40.90 14.73
N HIS A 390 -1.60 40.16 14.16
CA HIS A 390 -2.93 40.60 13.83
C HIS A 390 -4.02 40.09 14.78
N GLY A 391 -3.69 39.33 15.82
CA GLY A 391 -4.65 38.77 16.77
C GLY A 391 -5.58 37.72 16.15
N THR A 392 -5.26 37.17 14.94
CA THR A 392 -6.11 36.25 14.20
C THR A 392 -5.97 34.84 14.73
N LYS A 393 -7.07 34.15 14.99
CA LYS A 393 -7.08 32.74 15.45
C LYS A 393 -6.65 31.77 14.33
N HIS A 394 -6.27 30.55 14.71
CA HIS A 394 -5.78 29.53 13.76
C HIS A 394 -6.82 29.07 12.73
N ASN A 395 -8.11 29.16 13.06
CA ASN A 395 -9.24 28.77 12.21
C ASN A 395 -9.92 29.97 11.52
N GLU A 396 -9.44 31.18 11.75
CA GLU A 396 -10.00 32.40 11.20
C GLU A 396 -9.14 32.90 10.04
N TYR A 397 -9.78 33.34 8.98
CA TYR A 397 -9.13 34.03 7.85
C TYR A 397 -9.62 35.46 7.77
N ILE A 398 -8.71 36.41 7.87
CA ILE A 398 -8.99 37.85 7.66
C ILE A 398 -8.05 38.33 6.56
N CYS A 399 -8.60 38.85 5.49
CA CYS A 399 -7.79 39.50 4.43
C CYS A 399 -7.41 40.90 4.84
N TYR A 400 -6.13 41.18 5.03
CA TYR A 400 -5.65 42.50 5.42
C TYR A 400 -5.67 43.54 4.27
N SER A 401 -5.95 43.08 3.03
CA SER A 401 -6.08 43.98 1.87
C SER A 401 -7.52 44.44 1.62
N CYS A 402 -8.51 43.53 1.72
CA CYS A 402 -9.90 43.85 1.40
C CYS A 402 -10.87 43.70 2.58
N GLY A 403 -10.41 43.32 3.77
CA GLY A 403 -11.25 43.14 4.95
C GLY A 403 -12.12 41.89 4.96
N PHE A 404 -12.04 41.02 3.94
CA PHE A 404 -12.84 39.78 3.87
C PHE A 404 -12.54 38.85 5.06
N VAL A 405 -13.60 38.36 5.73
CA VAL A 405 -13.51 37.47 6.88
C VAL A 405 -14.21 36.16 6.55
N ALA A 406 -13.58 35.02 6.83
CA ALA A 406 -14.13 33.69 6.62
C ALA A 406 -13.51 32.69 7.60
N ASP A 407 -14.06 31.48 7.66
CA ASP A 407 -13.34 30.33 8.20
C ASP A 407 -12.15 30.02 7.27
N ARG A 408 -11.00 29.68 7.86
CA ARG A 408 -9.75 29.47 7.11
C ARG A 408 -9.83 28.28 6.16
N ASP A 409 -10.46 27.19 6.59
CA ASP A 409 -10.55 25.96 5.80
C ASP A 409 -11.58 26.15 4.66
N GLN A 410 -12.66 26.92 4.93
CA GLN A 410 -13.62 27.32 3.88
C GLN A 410 -13.00 28.26 2.85
N ASN A 411 -12.17 29.23 3.27
CA ASN A 411 -11.42 30.07 2.33
C ASN A 411 -10.49 29.23 1.46
N ALA A 412 -9.83 28.19 2.02
CA ALA A 412 -8.99 27.26 1.26
C ALA A 412 -9.79 26.47 0.23
N VAL A 413 -10.97 25.97 0.60
CA VAL A 413 -11.89 25.27 -0.33
C VAL A 413 -12.29 26.17 -1.50
N LEU A 414 -12.66 27.42 -1.24
CA LEU A 414 -13.02 28.37 -2.30
C LEU A 414 -11.85 28.66 -3.25
N ASN A 415 -10.64 28.82 -2.71
CA ASN A 415 -9.45 29.03 -3.52
C ASN A 415 -9.11 27.81 -4.39
N LEU A 416 -9.26 26.60 -3.86
CA LEU A 416 -9.08 25.37 -4.63
C LEU A 416 -10.17 25.22 -5.71
N LEU A 417 -11.43 25.56 -5.38
CA LEU A 417 -12.54 25.49 -6.32
C LEU A 417 -12.34 26.39 -7.55
N ALA A 418 -11.65 27.52 -7.40
CA ALA A 418 -11.31 28.39 -8.52
C ALA A 418 -10.40 27.75 -9.58
N LEU A 419 -9.84 26.55 -9.30
CA LEU A 419 -9.04 25.78 -10.27
C LEU A 419 -9.88 24.78 -11.08
N ALA A 420 -11.21 24.69 -10.84
CA ALA A 420 -12.11 23.68 -11.41
C ALA A 420 -12.71 24.08 -12.79
#